data_2740d4c273b20aaf4b26233324337b4b
#
_entry.id   2740d4c273b20aaf4b26233324337b4b
#
_cell.length_a   1.000
_cell.length_b   1.000
_cell.length_c   1.000
_cell.angle_alpha   90.00
_cell.angle_beta   90.00
_cell.angle_gamma   90.00
#
_symmetry.space_group_name_H-M   'P 1'
#
loop_
_entity.id
_entity.type
_entity.pdbx_description
1 polymer ?
#
loop_
_entity_poly.entity_id
_entity_poly.type
_entity_poly.pdbx_seq_one_letter_code
_entity_poly.pdbx_strand_id
1 'polypeptide(L)'
;LSFDQAFLVNELKDFHHYRGNRLVYLTFGNYQGQLLPVRNQNGGFISVEKDSVVDVAVDLSDINGNCSRIMFQLWGKSPLRELVLADGEKLLMNHQNDSLKKEKYTLWLEADALPYPIVCKPEVSSRLRDSVETIEVFSTGKQIYPLMKNARLVVDGKFPGKSVICLLEKNNRFSALKTRWSEEGLEAFPRVLGEYTVRQDTVSPVILYMGKVGLKIRFRMVDDLSGISSYRVEVNGKWCLFTYDAKNRLLEGNINEPVFVKGKNRLVLKVEDAVKNIATFETDIYKK
;
A
#
# COMPACT_ATOMS: atom_id res chain seq x y z
N LEU A 1 -2.83 18.22 -13.32
CA LEU A 1 -2.51 17.64 -12.01
C LEU A 1 -1.08 17.12 -12.03
N SER A 2 -0.26 17.45 -11.01
CA SER A 2 1.02 16.79 -10.82
C SER A 2 0.82 15.31 -10.48
N PHE A 3 1.90 14.51 -10.55
CA PHE A 3 1.82 13.08 -10.17
C PHE A 3 1.32 12.91 -8.74
N ASP A 4 1.82 13.74 -7.81
CA ASP A 4 1.41 13.71 -6.41
C ASP A 4 -0.06 14.12 -6.23
N GLN A 5 -0.54 15.10 -6.98
CA GLN A 5 -1.94 15.50 -6.99
C GLN A 5 -2.85 14.38 -7.55
N ALA A 6 -2.42 13.71 -8.62
CA ALA A 6 -3.16 12.59 -9.17
C ALA A 6 -3.18 11.38 -8.22
N PHE A 7 -2.08 11.13 -7.51
CA PHE A 7 -1.99 10.09 -6.49
C PHE A 7 -2.97 10.34 -5.35
N LEU A 8 -2.99 11.55 -4.80
CA LEU A 8 -3.89 11.94 -3.72
C LEU A 8 -5.38 11.85 -4.12
N VAL A 9 -5.72 12.29 -5.32
CA VAL A 9 -7.10 12.17 -5.85
C VAL A 9 -7.47 10.70 -6.07
N ASN A 10 -6.53 9.86 -6.51
CA ASN A 10 -6.77 8.44 -6.71
C ASN A 10 -6.94 7.66 -5.41
N GLU A 11 -6.27 8.07 -4.32
CA GLU A 11 -6.44 7.45 -3.00
C GLU A 11 -7.85 7.64 -2.42
N LEU A 12 -8.55 8.68 -2.83
CA LEU A 12 -9.93 8.95 -2.44
C LEU A 12 -10.96 8.06 -3.16
N LYS A 13 -10.54 7.28 -4.15
CA LYS A 13 -11.46 6.39 -4.86
C LYS A 13 -11.80 5.19 -3.98
N ASP A 14 -13.08 4.97 -3.77
CA ASP A 14 -13.58 3.70 -3.27
C ASP A 14 -13.40 2.62 -4.35
N PHE A 15 -12.26 1.94 -4.31
CA PHE A 15 -11.91 0.90 -5.27
C PHE A 15 -12.90 -0.27 -5.28
N HIS A 16 -13.72 -0.43 -4.25
CA HIS A 16 -14.72 -1.50 -4.19
C HIS A 16 -15.87 -1.29 -5.17
N HIS A 17 -16.18 -0.05 -5.50
CA HIS A 17 -17.21 0.29 -6.48
C HIS A 17 -16.66 0.49 -7.89
N TYR A 18 -15.34 0.46 -8.06
CA TYR A 18 -14.70 0.61 -9.36
C TYR A 18 -14.76 -0.69 -10.18
N ARG A 19 -15.89 -0.93 -10.82
CA ARG A 19 -16.11 -2.04 -11.79
C ARG A 19 -15.94 -1.57 -13.24
N GLY A 20 -14.88 -0.86 -13.56
CA GLY A 20 -14.62 -0.42 -14.92
C GLY A 20 -15.39 0.82 -15.39
N ASN A 21 -16.36 1.32 -14.61
CA ASN A 21 -17.03 2.59 -14.88
C ASN A 21 -16.17 3.76 -14.38
N ARG A 22 -16.12 4.85 -15.15
CA ARG A 22 -15.48 6.08 -14.71
C ARG A 22 -16.32 6.71 -13.61
N LEU A 23 -15.90 6.58 -12.36
CA LEU A 23 -16.50 7.28 -11.23
C LEU A 23 -15.85 8.65 -11.11
N VAL A 24 -16.67 9.68 -11.03
CA VAL A 24 -16.26 11.03 -10.68
C VAL A 24 -16.78 11.29 -9.28
N TYR A 25 -15.86 11.55 -8.34
CA TYR A 25 -16.26 12.00 -7.01
C TYR A 25 -16.73 13.44 -7.12
N LEU A 26 -17.99 13.67 -6.79
CA LEU A 26 -18.58 15.00 -6.76
C LEU A 26 -18.17 15.79 -5.53
N THR A 27 -17.72 15.09 -4.48
CA THR A 27 -17.29 15.70 -3.22
C THR A 27 -15.93 15.13 -2.84
N PHE A 28 -15.06 16.00 -2.37
CA PHE A 28 -13.80 15.61 -1.74
C PHE A 28 -14.03 15.63 -0.24
N GLY A 29 -13.87 14.49 0.42
CA GLY A 29 -13.84 14.42 1.87
C GLY A 29 -12.78 15.38 2.42
N ASN A 30 -12.72 15.54 3.71
CA ASN A 30 -11.99 16.55 4.49
C ASN A 30 -10.48 16.67 4.12
N TYR A 31 -10.21 16.95 2.86
CA TYR A 31 -8.87 17.19 2.34
C TYR A 31 -8.45 18.60 2.78
N GLN A 32 -7.50 18.68 3.69
CA GLN A 32 -6.88 19.95 4.07
C GLN A 32 -6.21 20.59 2.84
N GLY A 33 -7.00 21.24 2.08
CA GLY A 33 -6.99 22.12 0.96
C GLY A 33 -5.69 22.63 0.37
N GLN A 34 -4.61 21.85 0.29
CA GLN A 34 -3.36 22.36 -0.28
C GLN A 34 -3.21 22.16 -1.79
N LEU A 35 -4.07 21.37 -2.44
CA LEU A 35 -3.83 20.96 -3.82
C LEU A 35 -4.86 21.41 -4.84
N LEU A 36 -6.10 21.65 -4.42
CA LEU A 36 -7.13 22.21 -5.29
C LEU A 36 -7.80 23.35 -4.52
N PRO A 37 -8.09 24.49 -5.16
CA PRO A 37 -8.81 25.59 -4.53
C PRO A 37 -10.27 25.17 -4.27
N VAL A 38 -10.49 24.43 -3.18
CA VAL A 38 -11.83 24.06 -2.73
C VAL A 38 -12.42 25.25 -1.99
N ARG A 39 -13.47 25.83 -2.55
CA ARG A 39 -14.17 26.97 -1.95
C ARG A 39 -15.19 26.59 -0.87
N ASN A 40 -15.44 25.31 -0.66
CA ASN A 40 -16.41 24.83 0.31
C ASN A 40 -15.72 24.26 1.54
N GLN A 41 -16.06 24.79 2.72
CA GLN A 41 -15.48 24.40 4.01
C GLN A 41 -16.16 23.16 4.65
N ASN A 42 -17.25 22.64 4.07
CA ASN A 42 -18.01 21.52 4.64
C ASN A 42 -17.44 20.13 4.31
N GLY A 43 -16.17 20.04 3.97
CA GLY A 43 -15.52 18.75 3.66
C GLY A 43 -16.16 17.95 2.53
N GLY A 44 -16.91 18.64 1.64
CA GLY A 44 -17.61 17.97 0.53
C GLY A 44 -18.94 17.32 0.90
N PHE A 45 -19.43 17.51 2.12
CA PHE A 45 -20.73 16.99 2.55
C PHE A 45 -21.83 18.01 2.25
N ILE A 46 -22.97 17.53 1.76
CA ILE A 46 -24.20 18.28 1.60
C ILE A 46 -25.16 17.80 2.69
N SER A 47 -25.45 18.68 3.66
CA SER A 47 -26.46 18.40 4.69
C SER A 47 -27.85 18.66 4.13
N VAL A 48 -28.74 17.69 4.24
CA VAL A 48 -30.13 17.79 3.83
C VAL A 48 -30.99 17.57 5.07
N GLU A 49 -31.71 18.59 5.50
CA GLU A 49 -32.62 18.48 6.66
C GLU A 49 -33.82 17.58 6.32
N LYS A 50 -34.42 17.00 7.35
CA LYS A 50 -35.63 16.19 7.20
C LYS A 50 -36.74 16.99 6.50
N ASP A 51 -37.42 16.36 5.55
CA ASP A 51 -38.52 16.90 4.78
C ASP A 51 -38.15 18.16 3.95
N SER A 52 -36.84 18.44 3.76
CA SER A 52 -36.35 19.50 2.89
C SER A 52 -35.88 18.95 1.54
N VAL A 53 -35.76 19.84 0.57
CA VAL A 53 -35.22 19.56 -0.75
C VAL A 53 -34.06 20.53 -1.02
N VAL A 54 -32.93 20.01 -1.44
CA VAL A 54 -31.76 20.79 -1.84
C VAL A 54 -31.48 20.56 -3.30
N ASP A 55 -31.47 21.63 -4.09
CA ASP A 55 -31.07 21.59 -5.49
C ASP A 55 -29.54 21.56 -5.58
N VAL A 56 -29.01 20.60 -6.32
CA VAL A 56 -27.57 20.45 -6.54
C VAL A 56 -27.29 20.64 -8.03
N ALA A 57 -26.38 21.57 -8.34
CA ALA A 57 -25.84 21.76 -9.66
C ALA A 57 -24.35 21.40 -9.68
N VAL A 58 -23.94 20.59 -10.64
CA VAL A 58 -22.54 20.24 -10.86
C VAL A 58 -22.12 20.78 -12.22
N ASP A 59 -21.17 21.71 -12.21
CA ASP A 59 -20.58 22.29 -13.40
C ASP A 59 -19.18 21.67 -13.60
N LEU A 60 -18.98 21.11 -14.78
CA LEU A 60 -17.71 20.57 -15.24
C LEU A 60 -17.21 21.43 -16.39
N SER A 61 -16.02 22.02 -16.24
CA SER A 61 -15.38 22.81 -17.28
C SER A 61 -14.05 22.18 -17.69
N ASP A 62 -13.77 22.17 -18.98
CA ASP A 62 -12.44 21.85 -19.47
C ASP A 62 -11.52 23.08 -19.50
N ILE A 63 -10.24 22.88 -19.86
CA ILE A 63 -9.25 23.97 -19.94
C ILE A 63 -9.58 25.02 -21.01
N ASN A 64 -10.42 24.69 -22.00
CA ASN A 64 -10.84 25.58 -23.09
C ASN A 64 -12.13 26.34 -22.75
N GLY A 65 -12.69 26.12 -21.55
CA GLY A 65 -13.91 26.77 -21.08
C GLY A 65 -15.21 26.11 -21.54
N ASN A 66 -15.16 24.92 -22.17
CA ASN A 66 -16.40 24.16 -22.46
C ASN A 66 -16.98 23.66 -21.14
N CYS A 67 -18.27 23.93 -20.92
CA CYS A 67 -18.97 23.58 -19.69
C CYS A 67 -20.06 22.55 -19.94
N SER A 68 -20.17 21.59 -19.03
CA SER A 68 -21.33 20.70 -18.91
C SER A 68 -21.92 20.84 -17.52
N ARG A 69 -23.25 20.94 -17.43
CA ARG A 69 -23.99 21.07 -16.18
C ARG A 69 -24.91 19.87 -15.96
N ILE A 70 -24.88 19.31 -14.78
CA ILE A 70 -25.82 18.31 -14.28
C ILE A 70 -26.57 18.93 -13.10
N MET A 71 -27.89 18.80 -13.10
CA MET A 71 -28.74 19.25 -11.99
C MET A 71 -29.53 18.06 -11.44
N PHE A 72 -29.61 17.95 -10.11
CA PHE A 72 -30.44 16.97 -9.44
C PHE A 72 -30.89 17.50 -8.08
N GLN A 73 -31.88 16.83 -7.48
CA GLN A 73 -32.40 17.17 -6.16
C GLN A 73 -32.04 16.12 -5.14
N LEU A 74 -31.68 16.56 -3.94
CA LEU A 74 -31.53 15.73 -2.75
C LEU A 74 -32.73 15.96 -1.85
N TRP A 75 -33.44 14.89 -1.54
CA TRP A 75 -34.62 14.93 -0.69
C TRP A 75 -34.27 14.37 0.68
N GLY A 76 -34.42 15.19 1.72
CA GLY A 76 -34.24 14.79 3.12
C GLY A 76 -35.39 13.88 3.54
N LYS A 77 -35.19 12.57 3.50
CA LYS A 77 -36.14 11.60 4.04
C LYS A 77 -35.91 11.43 5.54
N SER A 78 -37.02 11.12 6.25
CA SER A 78 -37.12 10.85 7.68
C SER A 78 -36.00 10.02 8.27
N PRO A 79 -35.79 10.09 9.59
CA PRO A 79 -34.50 9.97 10.20
C PRO A 79 -33.78 8.73 9.79
N LEU A 80 -32.47 8.86 9.64
CA LEU A 80 -31.54 7.74 9.80
C LEU A 80 -32.11 6.84 10.89
N ARG A 81 -32.42 5.59 10.55
CA ARG A 81 -32.58 4.57 11.60
C ARG A 81 -31.38 4.77 12.52
N GLU A 82 -31.61 4.83 13.83
CA GLU A 82 -30.50 4.78 14.77
C GLU A 82 -29.56 3.69 14.28
N LEU A 83 -28.29 4.05 14.12
CA LEU A 83 -27.29 3.09 13.70
C LEU A 83 -27.17 2.05 14.81
N VAL A 84 -27.90 0.97 14.69
CA VAL A 84 -27.80 -0.17 15.60
C VAL A 84 -26.61 -1.00 15.13
N LEU A 85 -25.53 -0.95 15.91
CA LEU A 85 -24.37 -1.80 15.66
C LEU A 85 -24.70 -3.23 16.04
N ALA A 86 -24.34 -4.17 15.17
CA ALA A 86 -24.40 -5.59 15.48
C ALA A 86 -23.31 -5.95 16.50
N ASP A 87 -23.43 -7.13 17.12
CA ASP A 87 -22.44 -7.61 18.08
C ASP A 87 -21.04 -7.68 17.45
N GLY A 88 -20.09 -7.10 18.15
CA GLY A 88 -18.70 -7.00 17.71
C GLY A 88 -18.43 -5.90 16.66
N GLU A 89 -19.44 -5.16 16.21
CA GLU A 89 -19.23 -4.01 15.35
C GLU A 89 -18.81 -2.77 16.13
N LYS A 90 -18.00 -1.93 15.51
CA LYS A 90 -17.55 -0.66 16.04
C LYS A 90 -17.67 0.42 14.97
N LEU A 91 -18.29 1.54 15.32
CA LEU A 91 -18.28 2.75 14.52
C LEU A 91 -16.97 3.51 14.76
N LEU A 92 -16.16 3.63 13.74
CA LEU A 92 -14.98 4.49 13.75
C LEU A 92 -15.34 5.88 13.25
N MET A 93 -15.00 6.87 14.04
CA MET A 93 -15.22 8.28 13.69
C MET A 93 -13.99 8.83 12.97
N ASN A 94 -14.22 9.71 11.99
CA ASN A 94 -13.13 10.29 11.21
C ASN A 94 -12.39 11.44 11.91
N HIS A 95 -13.02 12.12 12.91
CA HIS A 95 -12.46 13.34 13.51
C HIS A 95 -11.62 13.09 14.77
N GLN A 96 -11.47 11.87 15.20
CA GLN A 96 -10.78 11.52 16.44
C GLN A 96 -9.87 10.32 16.27
N ASN A 97 -8.92 10.19 17.19
CA ASN A 97 -8.12 8.96 17.28
C ASN A 97 -9.01 7.80 17.71
N ASP A 98 -8.82 6.67 17.08
CA ASP A 98 -9.56 5.46 17.39
C ASP A 98 -8.71 4.21 17.18
N SER A 99 -9.24 3.03 17.53
CA SER A 99 -8.55 1.77 17.34
C SER A 99 -9.50 0.61 17.11
N LEU A 100 -9.02 -0.39 16.39
CA LEU A 100 -9.63 -1.71 16.30
C LEU A 100 -8.74 -2.71 17.05
N LYS A 101 -9.27 -3.33 18.08
CA LYS A 101 -8.54 -4.33 18.86
C LYS A 101 -9.26 -5.66 18.83
N LYS A 102 -8.52 -6.73 18.57
CA LYS A 102 -8.99 -8.11 18.70
C LYS A 102 -7.81 -9.01 19.04
N GLU A 103 -7.90 -9.74 20.15
CA GLU A 103 -6.82 -10.59 20.67
C GLU A 103 -5.48 -9.84 20.76
N LYS A 104 -4.43 -10.33 20.09
CA LYS A 104 -3.09 -9.73 20.05
C LYS A 104 -2.94 -8.61 19.02
N TYR A 105 -3.97 -8.31 18.22
CA TYR A 105 -3.93 -7.30 17.17
C TYR A 105 -4.54 -6.00 17.63
N THR A 106 -3.84 -4.89 17.42
CA THR A 106 -4.35 -3.54 17.65
C THR A 106 -4.01 -2.66 16.45
N LEU A 107 -5.03 -2.15 15.78
CA LEU A 107 -4.88 -1.19 14.69
C LEU A 107 -5.31 0.19 15.19
N TRP A 108 -4.37 1.11 15.31
CA TRP A 108 -4.58 2.49 15.74
C TRP A 108 -4.79 3.38 14.53
N LEU A 109 -5.78 4.27 14.62
CA LEU A 109 -6.13 5.27 13.62
C LEU A 109 -6.01 6.65 14.25
N GLU A 110 -5.28 7.54 13.61
CA GLU A 110 -5.26 8.95 13.99
C GLU A 110 -6.52 9.66 13.49
N ALA A 111 -6.84 10.79 14.10
CA ALA A 111 -7.86 11.68 13.60
C ALA A 111 -7.62 12.01 12.12
N ASP A 112 -8.67 12.04 11.33
CA ASP A 112 -8.67 12.23 9.88
C ASP A 112 -7.96 11.13 9.06
N ALA A 113 -7.74 9.96 9.67
CA ALA A 113 -7.29 8.79 8.92
C ALA A 113 -8.41 8.19 8.03
N LEU A 114 -9.66 8.47 8.37
CA LEU A 114 -10.82 8.06 7.58
C LEU A 114 -11.45 9.28 6.88
N PRO A 115 -11.93 9.15 5.64
CA PRO A 115 -12.63 10.24 4.95
C PRO A 115 -14.02 10.53 5.57
N TYR A 116 -14.66 9.52 6.14
CA TYR A 116 -15.95 9.59 6.82
C TYR A 116 -16.09 8.48 7.86
N PRO A 117 -17.07 8.54 8.78
CA PRO A 117 -17.32 7.48 9.74
C PRO A 117 -17.62 6.13 9.06
N ILE A 118 -17.06 5.05 9.58
CA ILE A 118 -17.22 3.71 9.01
C ILE A 118 -17.47 2.68 10.10
N VAL A 119 -18.39 1.73 9.85
CA VAL A 119 -18.59 0.59 10.74
C VAL A 119 -17.59 -0.51 10.37
N CYS A 120 -16.85 -0.98 11.33
CA CYS A 120 -15.90 -2.08 11.21
C CYS A 120 -16.27 -3.21 12.18
N LYS A 121 -15.89 -4.43 11.84
CA LYS A 121 -16.05 -5.61 12.69
C LYS A 121 -14.71 -6.32 12.79
N PRO A 122 -13.88 -6.02 13.81
CA PRO A 122 -12.60 -6.67 13.96
C PRO A 122 -12.78 -8.12 14.38
N GLU A 123 -12.20 -9.03 13.61
CA GLU A 123 -12.26 -10.47 13.85
C GLU A 123 -10.88 -11.10 13.69
N VAL A 124 -10.59 -12.16 14.44
CA VAL A 124 -9.43 -13.04 14.22
C VAL A 124 -9.98 -14.41 13.86
N SER A 125 -9.48 -14.97 12.77
CA SER A 125 -9.90 -16.26 12.28
C SER A 125 -8.72 -17.08 11.79
N SER A 126 -8.80 -18.40 11.90
CA SER A 126 -7.85 -19.31 11.27
C SER A 126 -8.39 -19.74 9.92
N ARG A 127 -7.60 -19.61 8.85
CA ARG A 127 -7.96 -20.00 7.49
C ARG A 127 -6.98 -21.04 6.96
N LEU A 128 -7.49 -22.08 6.36
CA LEU A 128 -6.68 -23.04 5.64
C LEU A 128 -6.29 -22.46 4.27
N ARG A 129 -4.98 -22.39 4.03
CA ARG A 129 -4.43 -21.99 2.74
C ARG A 129 -3.91 -23.21 2.00
N ASP A 130 -4.23 -23.29 0.71
CA ASP A 130 -3.71 -24.33 -0.22
C ASP A 130 -3.76 -25.75 0.34
N SER A 131 -4.77 -26.05 1.17
CA SER A 131 -5.02 -27.34 1.84
C SER A 131 -3.90 -27.85 2.76
N VAL A 132 -2.87 -27.04 3.02
CA VAL A 132 -1.68 -27.48 3.79
C VAL A 132 -1.35 -26.54 4.95
N GLU A 133 -1.50 -25.24 4.77
CA GLU A 133 -1.07 -24.25 5.75
C GLU A 133 -2.27 -23.55 6.41
N THR A 134 -2.33 -23.56 7.73
CA THR A 134 -3.29 -22.74 8.49
C THR A 134 -2.67 -21.41 8.84
N ILE A 135 -3.28 -20.32 8.40
CA ILE A 135 -2.87 -18.95 8.71
C ILE A 135 -3.88 -18.29 9.64
N GLU A 136 -3.38 -17.53 10.59
CA GLU A 136 -4.20 -16.65 11.42
C GLU A 136 -4.37 -15.31 10.71
N VAL A 137 -5.60 -14.84 10.60
CA VAL A 137 -5.95 -13.61 9.89
C VAL A 137 -6.70 -12.66 10.82
N PHE A 138 -6.17 -11.48 11.00
CA PHE A 138 -6.88 -10.34 11.60
C PHE A 138 -7.61 -9.57 10.50
N SER A 139 -8.92 -9.51 10.58
CA SER A 139 -9.79 -8.76 9.66
C SER A 139 -10.32 -7.51 10.35
N THR A 140 -10.34 -6.40 9.65
CA THR A 140 -11.03 -5.18 10.09
C THR A 140 -12.54 -5.20 9.78
N GLY A 141 -13.05 -6.28 9.20
CA GLY A 141 -14.43 -6.37 8.70
C GLY A 141 -14.64 -5.59 7.40
N LYS A 142 -13.56 -5.14 6.77
CA LYS A 142 -13.57 -4.48 5.47
C LYS A 142 -12.63 -5.21 4.51
N GLN A 143 -13.01 -5.28 3.25
CA GLN A 143 -12.05 -5.52 2.18
C GLN A 143 -11.11 -4.32 2.12
N ILE A 144 -10.07 -4.35 1.29
CA ILE A 144 -9.10 -3.25 1.18
C ILE A 144 -9.83 -1.90 1.05
N TYR A 145 -9.72 -1.07 2.10
CA TYR A 145 -10.32 0.24 2.20
C TYR A 145 -9.23 1.28 2.47
N PRO A 146 -8.99 2.24 1.58
CA PRO A 146 -7.89 3.19 1.70
C PRO A 146 -8.07 4.14 2.89
N LEU A 147 -6.95 4.47 3.53
CA LEU A 147 -6.86 5.44 4.61
C LEU A 147 -6.19 6.72 4.11
N MET A 148 -6.60 7.84 4.66
CA MET A 148 -6.03 9.17 4.37
C MET A 148 -4.66 9.34 5.04
N LYS A 149 -4.44 8.66 6.17
CA LYS A 149 -3.18 8.61 6.92
C LYS A 149 -2.79 7.15 7.18
N ASN A 150 -1.52 6.90 7.43
CA ASN A 150 -1.09 5.58 7.84
C ASN A 150 -1.73 5.23 9.20
N ALA A 151 -2.31 4.03 9.29
CA ALA A 151 -2.64 3.44 10.58
C ALA A 151 -1.36 2.87 11.22
N ARG A 152 -1.42 2.56 12.51
CA ARG A 152 -0.38 1.83 13.22
C ARG A 152 -0.94 0.47 13.63
N LEU A 153 -0.45 -0.60 13.03
CA LEU A 153 -0.83 -1.97 13.37
C LEU A 153 0.23 -2.56 14.28
N VAL A 154 -0.18 -2.97 15.47
CA VAL A 154 0.67 -3.68 16.44
C VAL A 154 0.14 -5.11 16.57
N VAL A 155 1.04 -6.07 16.58
CA VAL A 155 0.75 -7.48 16.83
C VAL A 155 1.59 -7.91 18.02
N ASP A 156 0.94 -8.01 19.18
CA ASP A 156 1.60 -8.34 20.45
C ASP A 156 2.07 -9.79 20.46
N GLY A 157 3.21 -10.05 21.09
CA GLY A 157 3.72 -11.39 21.32
C GLY A 157 5.13 -11.64 20.81
N LYS A 158 5.59 -12.86 21.02
CA LYS A 158 6.91 -13.31 20.54
C LYS A 158 6.78 -14.00 19.21
N PHE A 159 7.55 -13.54 18.23
CA PHE A 159 7.55 -14.09 16.90
C PHE A 159 8.92 -14.66 16.53
N PRO A 160 8.97 -15.71 15.70
CA PRO A 160 10.24 -16.18 15.15
C PRO A 160 10.96 -15.05 14.40
N GLY A 161 12.29 -15.11 14.35
CA GLY A 161 13.08 -14.20 13.54
C GLY A 161 12.61 -14.18 12.09
N LYS A 162 12.74 -13.02 11.43
CA LYS A 162 12.30 -12.81 10.03
C LYS A 162 10.78 -12.84 9.83
N SER A 163 9.98 -12.64 10.86
CA SER A 163 8.54 -12.46 10.73
C SER A 163 8.20 -11.07 10.22
N VAL A 164 7.21 -10.98 9.34
CA VAL A 164 6.69 -9.74 8.78
C VAL A 164 5.17 -9.72 8.85
N ILE A 165 4.60 -8.53 9.03
CA ILE A 165 3.16 -8.33 8.90
C ILE A 165 2.84 -8.20 7.42
N CYS A 166 1.85 -8.95 6.95
CA CYS A 166 1.40 -8.95 5.57
C CYS A 166 -0.06 -8.52 5.47
N LEU A 167 -0.38 -7.72 4.47
CA LEU A 167 -1.73 -7.51 3.99
C LEU A 167 -2.13 -8.71 3.11
N LEU A 168 -3.29 -9.28 3.37
CA LEU A 168 -3.87 -10.31 2.54
C LEU A 168 -4.68 -9.66 1.42
N GLU A 169 -4.20 -9.80 0.19
CA GLU A 169 -4.85 -9.27 -0.99
C GLU A 169 -5.88 -10.25 -1.56
N LYS A 170 -6.65 -9.78 -2.55
CA LYS A 170 -7.51 -10.66 -3.34
C LYS A 170 -6.65 -11.79 -3.95
N ASN A 171 -7.21 -12.98 -4.06
CA ASN A 171 -6.55 -14.20 -4.56
C ASN A 171 -5.47 -14.78 -3.61
N ASN A 172 -5.61 -14.57 -2.30
CA ASN A 172 -4.69 -15.11 -1.28
C ASN A 172 -3.21 -14.72 -1.49
N ARG A 173 -2.95 -13.58 -2.13
CA ARG A 173 -1.62 -13.01 -2.24
C ARG A 173 -1.28 -12.24 -0.97
N PHE A 174 -0.01 -12.32 -0.56
CA PHE A 174 0.52 -11.54 0.55
C PHE A 174 1.32 -10.35 0.02
N SER A 175 1.07 -9.20 0.62
CA SER A 175 1.88 -8.01 0.42
C SER A 175 2.51 -7.64 1.75
N ALA A 176 3.81 -7.88 1.88
CA ALA A 176 4.50 -7.60 3.12
C ALA A 176 4.55 -6.09 3.37
N LEU A 177 4.26 -5.71 4.60
CA LEU A 177 4.41 -4.34 5.07
C LEU A 177 5.80 -4.15 5.67
N LYS A 178 6.33 -2.94 5.60
CA LYS A 178 7.56 -2.61 6.32
C LYS A 178 7.33 -2.80 7.81
N THR A 179 7.84 -3.92 8.32
CA THR A 179 7.65 -4.36 9.71
C THR A 179 8.82 -3.92 10.56
N ARG A 180 8.52 -3.38 11.74
CA ARG A 180 9.48 -3.11 12.81
C ARG A 180 9.31 -4.15 13.90
N TRP A 181 10.40 -4.50 14.53
CA TRP A 181 10.43 -5.41 15.67
C TRP A 181 10.61 -4.61 16.94
N SER A 182 9.83 -4.92 17.96
CA SER A 182 9.97 -4.39 19.32
C SER A 182 9.97 -5.53 20.34
N GLU A 183 10.24 -5.21 21.59
CA GLU A 183 10.12 -6.19 22.70
C GLU A 183 8.68 -6.66 22.89
N GLU A 184 7.72 -5.84 22.56
CA GLU A 184 6.29 -6.11 22.69
C GLU A 184 5.73 -6.93 21.52
N GLY A 185 6.38 -6.92 20.34
CA GLY A 185 5.92 -7.64 19.17
C GLY A 185 6.33 -7.01 17.83
N LEU A 186 5.43 -7.09 16.86
CA LEU A 186 5.64 -6.56 15.52
C LEU A 186 4.79 -5.31 15.29
N GLU A 187 5.33 -4.35 14.56
CA GLU A 187 4.67 -3.10 14.21
C GLU A 187 4.77 -2.81 12.72
N ALA A 188 3.68 -2.39 12.10
CA ALA A 188 3.65 -1.90 10.72
C ALA A 188 2.71 -0.72 10.56
N PHE A 189 2.85 0.01 9.45
CA PHE A 189 2.07 1.22 9.18
C PHE A 189 1.27 1.10 7.88
N PRO A 190 0.16 0.35 7.90
CA PRO A 190 -0.68 0.18 6.72
C PRO A 190 -1.42 1.47 6.32
N ARG A 191 -1.71 1.59 5.03
CA ARG A 191 -2.54 2.65 4.45
C ARG A 191 -3.94 2.20 4.06
N VAL A 192 -4.35 1.05 4.51
CA VAL A 192 -5.67 0.48 4.21
C VAL A 192 -6.24 -0.19 5.45
N LEU A 193 -7.58 -0.23 5.58
CA LEU A 193 -8.25 -1.26 6.36
C LEU A 193 -8.32 -2.51 5.50
N GLY A 194 -8.19 -3.67 6.11
CA GLY A 194 -8.15 -4.92 5.35
C GLY A 194 -7.95 -6.13 6.25
N GLU A 195 -7.36 -7.15 5.69
CA GLU A 195 -7.01 -8.38 6.37
C GLU A 195 -5.50 -8.51 6.51
N TYR A 196 -5.02 -8.85 7.69
CA TYR A 196 -3.61 -8.92 8.02
C TYR A 196 -3.25 -10.26 8.63
N THR A 197 -2.04 -10.71 8.36
CA THR A 197 -1.46 -11.92 8.94
C THR A 197 0.02 -11.70 9.21
N VAL A 198 0.61 -12.54 10.07
CA VAL A 198 2.06 -12.57 10.27
C VAL A 198 2.62 -13.77 9.52
N ARG A 199 3.68 -13.53 8.73
CA ARG A 199 4.40 -14.56 7.98
C ARG A 199 5.87 -14.52 8.30
N GLN A 200 6.52 -15.67 8.28
CA GLN A 200 7.98 -15.76 8.35
C GLN A 200 8.56 -15.84 6.94
N ASP A 201 9.53 -14.99 6.66
CA ASP A 201 10.27 -15.00 5.40
C ASP A 201 11.65 -15.62 5.61
N THR A 202 11.81 -16.84 5.16
CA THR A 202 13.07 -17.60 5.26
C THR A 202 13.74 -17.81 3.91
N VAL A 203 13.14 -17.30 2.83
CA VAL A 203 13.61 -17.50 1.45
C VAL A 203 14.49 -16.33 1.04
N SER A 204 15.68 -16.63 0.55
CA SER A 204 16.57 -15.59 0.02
C SER A 204 16.10 -15.08 -1.34
N PRO A 205 16.39 -13.80 -1.68
CA PRO A 205 16.13 -13.28 -3.02
C PRO A 205 16.70 -14.14 -4.13
N VAL A 206 16.02 -14.18 -5.27
CA VAL A 206 16.47 -14.86 -6.47
C VAL A 206 17.14 -13.88 -7.42
N ILE A 207 18.35 -14.20 -7.87
CA ILE A 207 19.13 -13.40 -8.82
C ILE A 207 19.22 -14.18 -10.14
N LEU A 208 18.73 -13.57 -11.22
CA LEU A 208 18.80 -14.12 -12.57
C LEU A 208 19.70 -13.23 -13.43
N TYR A 209 20.82 -13.78 -13.91
CA TYR A 209 21.67 -13.10 -14.88
C TYR A 209 21.03 -13.11 -16.25
N MET A 210 20.75 -11.94 -16.81
CA MET A 210 20.11 -11.79 -18.12
C MET A 210 21.12 -11.55 -19.25
N GLY A 211 22.41 -11.58 -18.92
CA GLY A 211 23.49 -11.37 -19.90
C GLY A 211 23.89 -9.92 -20.09
N LYS A 212 24.72 -9.72 -21.10
CA LYS A 212 25.20 -8.41 -21.55
C LYS A 212 24.53 -8.03 -22.86
N VAL A 213 23.86 -6.88 -22.91
CA VAL A 213 23.23 -6.34 -24.11
C VAL A 213 23.89 -4.98 -24.43
N GLY A 214 24.68 -4.95 -25.50
CA GLY A 214 25.52 -3.79 -25.81
C GLY A 214 26.51 -3.51 -24.68
N LEU A 215 26.44 -2.33 -24.08
CA LEU A 215 27.28 -1.91 -22.95
C LEU A 215 26.64 -2.21 -21.58
N LYS A 216 25.41 -2.72 -21.55
CA LYS A 216 24.66 -2.95 -20.31
C LYS A 216 24.75 -4.39 -19.85
N ILE A 217 25.05 -4.58 -18.58
CA ILE A 217 25.00 -5.85 -17.86
C ILE A 217 23.69 -5.87 -17.08
N ARG A 218 22.91 -6.94 -17.17
CA ARG A 218 21.54 -7.01 -16.68
C ARG A 218 21.32 -8.18 -15.75
N PHE A 219 20.62 -7.92 -14.64
CA PHE A 219 20.12 -8.93 -13.72
C PHE A 219 18.65 -8.67 -13.44
N ARG A 220 17.88 -9.73 -13.26
CA ARG A 220 16.56 -9.66 -12.65
C ARG A 220 16.66 -10.12 -11.21
N MET A 221 16.13 -9.31 -10.29
CA MET A 221 16.11 -9.63 -8.87
C MET A 221 14.66 -9.77 -8.42
N VAL A 222 14.33 -10.84 -7.74
CA VAL A 222 12.98 -11.15 -7.27
C VAL A 222 13.06 -11.64 -5.84
N ASP A 223 12.15 -11.14 -5.02
CA ASP A 223 11.86 -11.67 -3.71
C ASP A 223 10.38 -12.01 -3.64
N ASP A 224 10.01 -13.04 -2.91
CA ASP A 224 8.63 -13.55 -2.92
C ASP A 224 7.78 -13.00 -1.79
N LEU A 225 8.39 -12.41 -0.74
CA LEU A 225 7.63 -11.92 0.41
C LEU A 225 8.07 -10.54 0.90
N SER A 226 9.21 -10.42 1.59
CA SER A 226 9.59 -9.19 2.29
C SER A 226 10.13 -8.09 1.39
N GLY A 227 10.53 -8.45 0.18
CA GLY A 227 11.03 -7.53 -0.84
C GLY A 227 12.52 -7.22 -0.69
N ILE A 228 13.15 -6.76 -1.77
CA ILE A 228 14.56 -6.41 -1.80
C ILE A 228 14.79 -5.10 -1.05
N SER A 229 15.64 -5.13 -0.02
CA SER A 229 16.01 -3.98 0.80
C SER A 229 17.31 -3.32 0.36
N SER A 230 18.29 -4.12 -0.07
CA SER A 230 19.58 -3.60 -0.51
C SER A 230 20.27 -4.53 -1.52
N TYR A 231 21.20 -3.97 -2.26
CA TYR A 231 22.08 -4.72 -3.14
C TYR A 231 23.45 -4.06 -3.21
N ARG A 232 24.46 -4.84 -3.53
CA ARG A 232 25.82 -4.38 -3.74
C ARG A 232 26.45 -5.15 -4.89
N VAL A 233 27.00 -4.42 -5.85
CA VAL A 233 27.78 -4.98 -6.96
C VAL A 233 29.23 -4.63 -6.77
N GLU A 234 30.10 -5.64 -6.91
CA GLU A 234 31.55 -5.46 -6.93
C GLU A 234 32.10 -6.07 -8.22
N VAL A 235 33.07 -5.38 -8.79
CA VAL A 235 33.83 -5.85 -9.95
C VAL A 235 35.31 -5.82 -9.57
N ASN A 236 35.98 -6.96 -9.68
CA ASN A 236 37.37 -7.14 -9.26
C ASN A 236 37.61 -6.66 -7.80
N GLY A 237 36.63 -6.90 -6.91
CA GLY A 237 36.68 -6.50 -5.50
C GLY A 237 36.42 -5.03 -5.24
N LYS A 238 36.08 -4.23 -6.26
CA LYS A 238 35.74 -2.80 -6.11
C LYS A 238 34.27 -2.57 -6.36
N TRP A 239 33.64 -1.71 -5.55
CA TRP A 239 32.25 -1.32 -5.76
C TRP A 239 32.01 -0.76 -7.16
N CYS A 240 30.91 -1.15 -7.78
CA CYS A 240 30.50 -0.70 -9.11
C CYS A 240 29.06 -0.20 -9.08
N LEU A 241 28.82 0.91 -9.75
CA LEU A 241 27.48 1.49 -9.85
C LEU A 241 26.58 0.63 -10.77
N PHE A 242 25.50 0.14 -10.18
CA PHE A 242 24.36 -0.46 -10.88
C PHE A 242 23.09 0.22 -10.40
N THR A 243 22.09 0.36 -11.26
CA THR A 243 20.81 1.00 -10.94
C THR A 243 19.70 -0.05 -10.93
N TYR A 244 18.90 -0.06 -9.87
CA TYR A 244 17.76 -0.97 -9.73
C TYR A 244 16.44 -0.27 -10.02
N ASP A 245 15.70 -0.79 -10.99
CA ASP A 245 14.31 -0.44 -11.27
C ASP A 245 13.42 -1.48 -10.58
N ALA A 246 12.87 -1.10 -9.43
CA ALA A 246 12.02 -1.97 -8.62
C ALA A 246 10.72 -2.37 -9.35
N LYS A 247 10.16 -1.47 -10.18
CA LYS A 247 8.92 -1.74 -10.93
C LYS A 247 9.11 -2.87 -11.95
N ASN A 248 10.25 -2.88 -12.63
CA ASN A 248 10.60 -3.89 -13.63
C ASN A 248 11.46 -5.03 -13.03
N ARG A 249 11.83 -4.92 -11.74
CA ARG A 249 12.71 -5.88 -11.05
C ARG A 249 14.06 -6.04 -11.74
N LEU A 250 14.55 -5.00 -12.36
CA LEU A 250 15.71 -4.98 -13.23
C LEU A 250 16.87 -4.20 -12.59
N LEU A 251 18.04 -4.85 -12.51
CA LEU A 251 19.30 -4.23 -12.11
C LEU A 251 20.19 -4.10 -13.34
N GLU A 252 20.63 -2.91 -13.66
CA GLU A 252 21.49 -2.62 -14.82
C GLU A 252 22.76 -1.88 -14.41
N GLY A 253 23.90 -2.28 -15.01
CA GLY A 253 25.18 -1.57 -14.93
C GLY A 253 25.84 -1.41 -16.28
N ASN A 254 26.80 -0.49 -16.37
CA ASN A 254 27.53 -0.22 -17.62
C ASN A 254 28.95 -0.81 -17.55
N ILE A 255 29.34 -1.59 -18.57
CA ILE A 255 30.69 -2.16 -18.66
C ILE A 255 31.80 -1.11 -18.86
N ASN A 256 31.42 0.13 -19.19
CA ASN A 256 32.38 1.24 -19.32
C ASN A 256 32.73 1.90 -17.97
N GLU A 257 32.10 1.46 -16.87
CA GLU A 257 32.51 1.92 -15.53
C GLU A 257 34.04 1.69 -15.34
N PRO A 258 34.75 2.62 -14.70
CA PRO A 258 36.21 2.58 -14.56
C PRO A 258 36.76 1.32 -13.88
N VAL A 259 35.94 0.63 -13.10
CA VAL A 259 36.34 -0.61 -12.40
C VAL A 259 36.50 -1.81 -13.33
N PHE A 260 35.93 -1.75 -14.56
CA PHE A 260 36.10 -2.80 -15.56
C PHE A 260 37.39 -2.60 -16.34
N VAL A 261 38.28 -3.59 -16.28
CA VAL A 261 39.52 -3.63 -17.07
C VAL A 261 39.31 -4.42 -18.36
N LYS A 262 40.18 -4.21 -19.37
CA LYS A 262 40.16 -4.99 -20.60
C LYS A 262 40.39 -6.48 -20.27
N GLY A 263 39.62 -7.35 -20.89
CA GLY A 263 39.68 -8.81 -20.64
C GLY A 263 38.67 -9.26 -19.59
N LYS A 264 39.06 -10.25 -18.78
CA LYS A 264 38.23 -10.90 -17.77
C LYS A 264 38.04 -10.05 -16.52
N ASN A 265 36.81 -9.88 -16.06
CA ASN A 265 36.44 -9.18 -14.84
C ASN A 265 35.53 -10.09 -14.00
N ARG A 266 35.85 -10.33 -12.73
CA ARG A 266 34.99 -11.02 -11.80
C ARG A 266 33.94 -10.06 -11.23
N LEU A 267 32.66 -10.35 -11.43
CA LEU A 267 31.55 -9.60 -10.88
C LEU A 267 30.89 -10.40 -9.76
N VAL A 268 30.66 -9.76 -8.62
CA VAL A 268 29.93 -10.31 -7.47
C VAL A 268 28.74 -9.40 -7.20
N LEU A 269 27.54 -9.96 -7.19
CA LEU A 269 26.31 -9.30 -6.81
C LEU A 269 25.78 -9.92 -5.53
N LYS A 270 25.66 -9.13 -4.47
CA LYS A 270 25.02 -9.50 -3.22
C LYS A 270 23.69 -8.77 -3.10
N VAL A 271 22.61 -9.48 -2.79
CA VAL A 271 21.27 -8.95 -2.63
C VAL A 271 20.72 -9.34 -1.26
N GLU A 272 20.09 -8.41 -0.57
CA GLU A 272 19.52 -8.61 0.74
C GLU A 272 18.05 -8.20 0.73
N ASP A 273 17.17 -9.01 1.31
CA ASP A 273 15.75 -8.67 1.53
C ASP A 273 15.52 -7.84 2.80
N ALA A 274 14.26 -7.51 3.10
CA ALA A 274 13.93 -6.67 4.24
C ALA A 274 14.12 -7.35 5.60
N VAL A 275 14.21 -8.68 5.63
CA VAL A 275 14.45 -9.47 6.85
C VAL A 275 15.84 -10.12 6.91
N LYS A 276 16.78 -9.63 6.08
CA LYS A 276 18.18 -10.02 6.09
C LYS A 276 18.48 -11.43 5.55
N ASN A 277 17.62 -11.98 4.68
CA ASN A 277 18.05 -13.09 3.86
C ASN A 277 18.94 -12.58 2.73
N ILE A 278 20.00 -13.30 2.44
CA ILE A 278 21.05 -12.86 1.51
C ILE A 278 21.18 -13.88 0.39
N ALA A 279 21.22 -13.38 -0.85
CA ALA A 279 21.64 -14.10 -2.02
C ALA A 279 22.93 -13.50 -2.58
N THR A 280 23.82 -14.34 -3.06
CA THR A 280 25.06 -13.91 -3.73
C THR A 280 25.15 -14.59 -5.09
N PHE A 281 25.49 -13.83 -6.10
CA PHE A 281 25.72 -14.33 -7.47
C PHE A 281 27.09 -13.86 -7.95
N GLU A 282 27.84 -14.76 -8.55
CA GLU A 282 29.18 -14.49 -9.10
C GLU A 282 29.23 -14.88 -10.57
N THR A 283 29.91 -14.10 -11.37
CA THR A 283 30.13 -14.39 -12.78
C THR A 283 31.34 -13.65 -13.34
N ASP A 284 31.87 -14.13 -14.44
CA ASP A 284 32.94 -13.48 -15.19
C ASP A 284 32.34 -12.67 -16.34
N ILE A 285 32.73 -11.42 -16.46
CA ILE A 285 32.33 -10.49 -17.52
C ILE A 285 33.56 -10.12 -18.35
N TYR A 286 33.45 -10.23 -19.68
CA TYR A 286 34.53 -9.87 -20.58
C TYR A 286 34.31 -8.49 -21.21
N LYS A 287 35.28 -7.57 -21.01
CA LYS A 287 35.35 -6.27 -21.65
C LYS A 287 36.35 -6.37 -22.82
N LYS A 288 35.88 -6.03 -24.01
CA LYS A 288 36.72 -5.99 -25.23
C LYS A 288 37.73 -4.83 -25.21
#